data_9a4cc060d68bf4cd02fee62117ffc828
#
_entry.id   9a4cc060d68bf4cd02fee62117ffc828
#
_cell.length_a   1.000
_cell.length_b   1.000
_cell.length_c   1.000
_cell.angle_alpha   90.00
_cell.angle_beta   90.00
_cell.angle_gamma   90.00
#
_symmetry.space_group_name_H-M   'P 1'
#
loop_
_entity.id
_entity.type
_entity.pdbx_description
1 polymer ?
#
loop_
_entity_poly.entity_id
_entity_poly.type
_entity_poly.pdbx_seq_one_letter_code
_entity_poly.pdbx_strand_id
1 'polypeptide(L)'
;MAETELLPPNNQLFLREMEIRMTSLDLYTWKTSNGRKATIMLEECGLEYNVHPIDISTDMQFSDEFVAINPNSKIPALVDHNGPNGDRITIFESGAILMYLAEKTGLFMPTEPEKKYEVIQWVMFQMGGIGPIFGQVHHFKRAAKEKVPYAINRYFNECRRLYGVLDARLENRNFLANEDLSIADFCVLPWVFRHDWQEINLQDFKNVQRWYEMLMSRPALSKGMEIPK
;
A
#
# COMPACT_ATOMS: atom_id res chain seq x y z
N MET A 1 4.26 -1.03 58.35
CA MET A 1 4.84 -0.33 57.21
C MET A 1 5.27 -1.40 56.22
N ALA A 2 4.61 -1.52 55.11
CA ALA A 2 4.93 -2.52 54.09
C ALA A 2 5.99 -1.89 53.15
N GLU A 3 7.16 -2.53 53.11
CA GLU A 3 8.22 -2.19 52.18
C GLU A 3 7.74 -2.56 50.77
N THR A 4 7.69 -1.57 49.89
CA THR A 4 7.45 -1.75 48.48
C THR A 4 8.74 -2.28 47.87
N GLU A 5 8.82 -3.60 47.64
CA GLU A 5 9.94 -4.20 46.90
C GLU A 5 10.01 -3.60 45.50
N LEU A 6 11.01 -2.79 45.25
CA LEU A 6 11.37 -2.33 43.93
C LEU A 6 11.93 -3.50 43.10
N LEU A 7 11.26 -3.84 42.02
CA LEU A 7 11.75 -4.85 41.07
C LEU A 7 13.17 -4.51 40.60
N PRO A 8 14.03 -5.52 40.38
CA PRO A 8 15.41 -5.30 39.96
C PRO A 8 15.47 -4.62 38.59
N PRO A 9 16.47 -3.79 38.27
CA PRO A 9 16.57 -2.96 37.08
C PRO A 9 16.44 -3.74 35.77
N ASN A 10 16.83 -5.00 35.72
CA ASN A 10 16.68 -5.88 34.56
C ASN A 10 15.21 -6.22 34.25
N ASN A 11 14.31 -6.24 35.22
CA ASN A 11 12.89 -6.46 35.03
C ASN A 11 12.19 -5.19 34.46
N GLN A 12 12.67 -4.01 34.82
CA GLN A 12 12.13 -2.76 34.25
C GLN A 12 12.52 -2.57 32.79
N LEU A 13 13.72 -2.99 32.40
CA LEU A 13 14.15 -3.01 31.00
C LEU A 13 13.34 -4.03 30.19
N PHE A 14 13.16 -5.23 30.74
CA PHE A 14 12.38 -6.30 30.12
C PHE A 14 10.88 -5.95 30.00
N LEU A 15 10.30 -5.30 31.01
CA LEU A 15 8.92 -4.79 30.95
C LEU A 15 8.78 -3.63 29.94
N ARG A 16 9.80 -2.76 29.87
CA ARG A 16 9.86 -1.69 28.87
C ARG A 16 10.04 -2.24 27.44
N GLU A 17 10.83 -3.28 27.27
CA GLU A 17 10.97 -4.01 25.99
C GLU A 17 9.71 -4.83 25.64
N MET A 18 8.97 -5.34 26.64
CA MET A 18 7.66 -5.97 26.45
C MET A 18 6.56 -4.94 26.14
N GLU A 19 6.57 -3.75 26.76
CA GLU A 19 5.65 -2.65 26.43
C GLU A 19 5.92 -2.07 25.03
N ILE A 20 7.18 -2.08 24.58
CA ILE A 20 7.56 -1.71 23.20
C ILE A 20 7.10 -2.78 22.17
N ARG A 21 6.81 -4.03 22.63
CA ARG A 21 6.29 -5.12 21.78
C ARG A 21 4.76 -5.12 21.59
N MET A 22 4.01 -4.25 22.23
CA MET A 22 2.63 -4.01 21.80
C MET A 22 2.68 -3.28 20.46
N THR A 23 2.18 -3.93 19.43
CA THR A 23 2.12 -3.39 18.07
C THR A 23 1.50 -2.00 18.13
N SER A 24 2.30 -0.98 17.81
CA SER A 24 1.83 0.41 17.82
C SER A 24 1.00 0.77 16.60
N LEU A 25 0.86 -0.16 15.63
CA LEU A 25 0.24 0.06 14.34
C LEU A 25 -1.03 -0.77 14.19
N ASP A 26 -2.13 -0.10 13.91
CA ASP A 26 -3.40 -0.71 13.52
C ASP A 26 -3.70 -0.40 12.05
N LEU A 27 -3.78 -1.43 11.21
CA LEU A 27 -4.10 -1.30 9.79
C LEU A 27 -5.54 -1.75 9.52
N TYR A 28 -6.37 -0.83 9.07
CA TYR A 28 -7.74 -1.06 8.62
C TYR A 28 -7.73 -1.27 7.11
N THR A 29 -7.97 -2.50 6.64
CA THR A 29 -7.72 -2.86 5.24
C THR A 29 -8.62 -3.98 4.73
N TRP A 30 -8.60 -4.22 3.41
CA TRP A 30 -9.21 -5.35 2.72
C TRP A 30 -8.40 -5.77 1.50
N LYS A 31 -8.68 -6.96 0.92
CA LYS A 31 -7.96 -7.54 -0.24
C LYS A 31 -8.18 -6.76 -1.55
N THR A 32 -7.97 -5.46 -1.52
CA THR A 32 -8.02 -4.59 -2.71
C THR A 32 -6.62 -4.18 -3.15
N SER A 33 -6.49 -3.63 -4.36
CA SER A 33 -5.20 -3.10 -4.82
C SER A 33 -4.67 -2.00 -3.89
N ASN A 34 -5.54 -1.14 -3.34
CA ASN A 34 -5.09 -0.09 -2.42
C ASN A 34 -4.75 -0.62 -1.03
N GLY A 35 -5.53 -1.58 -0.50
CA GLY A 35 -5.24 -2.21 0.80
C GLY A 35 -3.88 -2.92 0.81
N ARG A 36 -3.57 -3.62 -0.27
CA ARG A 36 -2.31 -4.35 -0.45
C ARG A 36 -1.07 -3.46 -0.49
N LYS A 37 -1.17 -2.19 -0.85
CA LYS A 37 -0.03 -1.26 -0.77
C LYS A 37 0.50 -1.16 0.67
N ALA A 38 -0.40 -0.95 1.61
CA ALA A 38 -0.05 -0.79 3.02
C ALA A 38 0.48 -2.11 3.62
N THR A 39 -0.14 -3.25 3.33
CA THR A 39 0.32 -4.55 3.83
C THR A 39 1.69 -4.92 3.27
N ILE A 40 1.95 -4.69 1.98
CA ILE A 40 3.28 -4.89 1.38
C ILE A 40 4.33 -4.04 2.09
N MET A 41 4.06 -2.76 2.30
CA MET A 41 5.00 -1.85 2.94
C MET A 41 5.34 -2.29 4.37
N LEU A 42 4.33 -2.66 5.15
CA LEU A 42 4.52 -3.13 6.53
C LEU A 42 5.35 -4.42 6.59
N GLU A 43 5.08 -5.37 5.70
CA GLU A 43 5.84 -6.62 5.62
C GLU A 43 7.29 -6.40 5.14
N GLU A 44 7.50 -5.55 4.14
CA GLU A 44 8.84 -5.23 3.63
C GLU A 44 9.67 -4.42 4.64
N CYS A 45 9.03 -3.63 5.50
CA CYS A 45 9.71 -2.96 6.61
C CYS A 45 9.92 -3.86 7.83
N GLY A 46 9.36 -5.07 7.86
CA GLY A 46 9.42 -5.97 9.01
C GLY A 46 8.72 -5.42 10.26
N LEU A 47 7.71 -4.57 10.08
CA LEU A 47 6.97 -3.97 11.18
C LEU A 47 5.91 -4.93 11.71
N GLU A 48 5.74 -4.93 13.04
CA GLU A 48 4.61 -5.59 13.68
C GLU A 48 3.38 -4.67 13.62
N TYR A 49 2.21 -5.22 13.30
CA TYR A 49 0.96 -4.47 13.19
C TYR A 49 -0.26 -5.37 13.41
N ASN A 50 -1.35 -4.78 13.88
CA ASN A 50 -2.64 -5.43 13.96
C ASN A 50 -3.42 -5.19 12.65
N VAL A 51 -4.10 -6.22 12.17
CA VAL A 51 -4.97 -6.12 10.98
C VAL A 51 -6.42 -6.08 11.42
N HIS A 52 -7.11 -5.01 11.03
CA HIS A 52 -8.55 -4.84 11.19
C HIS A 52 -9.23 -4.99 9.82
N PRO A 53 -9.78 -6.15 9.51
CA PRO A 53 -10.45 -6.39 8.22
C PRO A 53 -11.70 -5.50 8.08
N ILE A 54 -11.78 -4.73 7.03
CA ILE A 54 -12.95 -3.92 6.66
C ILE A 54 -13.50 -4.47 5.35
N ASP A 55 -14.44 -5.40 5.44
CA ASP A 55 -15.06 -6.00 4.26
C ASP A 55 -15.98 -5.00 3.56
N ILE A 56 -15.47 -4.46 2.44
CA ILE A 56 -16.22 -3.47 1.65
C ILE A 56 -17.40 -4.07 0.88
N SER A 57 -17.51 -5.39 0.82
CA SER A 57 -18.67 -6.05 0.20
C SER A 57 -19.89 -6.11 1.12
N THR A 58 -19.69 -5.89 2.41
CA THR A 58 -20.72 -5.86 3.46
C THR A 58 -20.92 -4.47 4.08
N ASP A 59 -20.43 -3.44 3.39
CA ASP A 59 -20.59 -2.04 3.78
C ASP A 59 -19.92 -1.64 5.12
N MET A 60 -18.97 -2.44 5.63
CA MET A 60 -18.25 -2.15 6.88
C MET A 60 -17.51 -0.82 6.84
N GLN A 61 -17.12 -0.30 5.66
CA GLN A 61 -16.47 0.99 5.50
C GLN A 61 -17.37 2.18 5.86
N PHE A 62 -18.65 1.97 6.05
CA PHE A 62 -19.63 3.00 6.44
C PHE A 62 -20.01 2.91 7.92
N SER A 63 -19.40 2.01 8.71
CA SER A 63 -19.63 1.97 10.15
C SER A 63 -19.12 3.25 10.84
N ASP A 64 -19.79 3.70 11.90
CA ASP A 64 -19.41 4.91 12.64
C ASP A 64 -17.97 4.82 13.16
N GLU A 65 -17.54 3.62 13.59
CA GLU A 65 -16.20 3.36 14.10
C GLU A 65 -15.15 3.58 13.00
N PHE A 66 -15.40 3.10 11.77
CA PHE A 66 -14.45 3.28 10.68
C PHE A 66 -14.48 4.70 10.10
N VAL A 67 -15.66 5.33 10.02
CA VAL A 67 -15.81 6.73 9.58
C VAL A 67 -15.06 7.68 10.52
N ALA A 68 -15.05 7.40 11.83
CA ALA A 68 -14.25 8.17 12.80
C ALA A 68 -12.72 8.07 12.54
N ILE A 69 -12.25 6.98 11.91
CA ILE A 69 -10.85 6.79 11.51
C ILE A 69 -10.59 7.42 10.14
N ASN A 70 -11.49 7.18 9.17
CA ASN A 70 -11.38 7.75 7.84
C ASN A 70 -12.72 8.33 7.37
N PRO A 71 -12.89 9.66 7.39
CA PRO A 71 -14.13 10.31 6.98
C PRO A 71 -14.48 10.11 5.49
N ASN A 72 -13.53 9.65 4.66
CA ASN A 72 -13.77 9.30 3.26
C ASN A 72 -14.39 7.90 3.10
N SER A 73 -14.53 7.12 4.19
CA SER A 73 -15.13 5.76 4.18
C SER A 73 -14.46 4.82 3.16
N LYS A 74 -13.14 4.89 3.04
CA LYS A 74 -12.34 4.05 2.13
C LYS A 74 -11.15 3.41 2.83
N ILE A 75 -10.87 2.17 2.47
CA ILE A 75 -9.65 1.45 2.91
C ILE A 75 -8.49 1.74 1.92
N PRO A 76 -7.24 1.66 2.39
CA PRO A 76 -6.79 1.45 3.76
C PRO A 76 -6.79 2.72 4.60
N ALA A 77 -6.79 2.54 5.92
CA ALA A 77 -6.41 3.56 6.90
C ALA A 77 -5.44 2.96 7.91
N LEU A 78 -4.52 3.78 8.42
CA LEU A 78 -3.50 3.40 9.41
C LEU A 78 -3.67 4.26 10.65
N VAL A 79 -3.64 3.63 11.82
CA VAL A 79 -3.49 4.32 13.10
C VAL A 79 -2.14 3.93 13.67
N ASP A 80 -1.31 4.92 13.95
CA ASP A 80 -0.06 4.74 14.67
C ASP A 80 -0.21 5.35 16.06
N HIS A 81 -0.13 4.50 17.09
CA HIS A 81 -0.25 4.90 18.49
C HIS A 81 1.04 5.51 19.04
N ASN A 82 2.14 5.39 18.29
CA ASN A 82 3.45 5.97 18.60
C ASN A 82 4.00 6.71 17.38
N GLY A 83 3.26 7.69 16.92
CA GLY A 83 3.59 8.54 15.78
C GLY A 83 4.63 9.61 16.11
N PRO A 84 4.71 10.68 15.31
CA PRO A 84 5.64 11.78 15.53
C PRO A 84 5.48 12.35 16.95
N ASN A 85 6.61 12.58 17.63
CA ASN A 85 6.69 13.04 19.04
C ASN A 85 6.05 12.10 20.07
N GLY A 86 5.73 10.85 19.70
CA GLY A 86 5.05 9.90 20.58
C GLY A 86 3.52 10.04 20.60
N ASP A 87 2.96 10.93 19.81
CA ASP A 87 1.53 11.16 19.73
C ASP A 87 0.85 10.18 18.76
N ARG A 88 -0.43 9.85 19.05
CA ARG A 88 -1.25 9.07 18.12
C ARG A 88 -1.53 9.86 16.85
N ILE A 89 -1.33 9.21 15.70
CA ILE A 89 -1.70 9.75 14.38
C ILE A 89 -2.59 8.78 13.62
N THR A 90 -3.53 9.30 12.86
CA THR A 90 -4.39 8.55 11.94
C THR A 90 -4.15 9.03 10.51
N ILE A 91 -3.91 8.09 9.59
CA ILE A 91 -3.55 8.40 8.21
C ILE A 91 -4.44 7.59 7.28
N PHE A 92 -5.11 8.26 6.37
CA PHE A 92 -5.79 7.65 5.23
C PHE A 92 -5.12 8.12 3.93
N GLU A 93 -5.55 7.60 2.77
CA GLU A 93 -4.89 7.60 1.48
C GLU A 93 -3.68 6.63 1.43
N SER A 94 -3.80 5.61 0.59
CA SER A 94 -2.78 4.56 0.51
C SER A 94 -1.39 5.08 0.13
N GLY A 95 -1.30 6.13 -0.70
CA GLY A 95 -0.04 6.78 -1.02
C GLY A 95 0.56 7.54 0.17
N ALA A 96 -0.28 8.22 0.97
CA ALA A 96 0.16 8.91 2.18
C ALA A 96 0.65 7.92 3.26
N ILE A 97 -0.02 6.76 3.39
CA ILE A 97 0.41 5.68 4.29
C ILE A 97 1.81 5.17 3.89
N LEU A 98 2.05 4.94 2.60
CA LEU A 98 3.37 4.55 2.10
C LEU A 98 4.44 5.58 2.44
N MET A 99 4.16 6.88 2.17
CA MET A 99 5.09 7.98 2.48
C MET A 99 5.38 8.06 3.98
N TYR A 100 4.35 7.98 4.82
CA TYR A 100 4.49 8.01 6.27
C TYR A 100 5.37 6.86 6.80
N LEU A 101 5.08 5.62 6.35
CA LEU A 101 5.86 4.46 6.77
C LEU A 101 7.31 4.53 6.27
N ALA A 102 7.55 5.06 5.06
CA ALA A 102 8.90 5.29 4.55
C ALA A 102 9.65 6.33 5.40
N GLU A 103 9.00 7.41 5.79
CA GLU A 103 9.58 8.44 6.65
C GLU A 103 9.84 7.92 8.06
N LYS A 104 8.90 7.15 8.65
CA LYS A 104 9.03 6.53 9.97
C LYS A 104 10.19 5.53 10.05
N THR A 105 10.41 4.76 8.98
CA THR A 105 11.41 3.67 8.96
C THR A 105 12.75 4.08 8.33
N GLY A 106 12.78 5.14 7.54
CA GLY A 106 13.93 5.51 6.71
C GLY A 106 14.14 4.55 5.52
N LEU A 107 13.16 3.71 5.16
CA LEU A 107 13.27 2.69 4.11
C LEU A 107 12.43 3.06 2.88
N PHE A 108 12.84 2.60 1.69
CA PHE A 108 12.10 2.70 0.43
C PHE A 108 11.76 4.12 -0.07
N MET A 109 12.39 5.14 0.53
CA MET A 109 12.33 6.53 0.09
C MET A 109 13.71 7.17 0.30
N PRO A 110 14.39 7.61 -0.74
CA PRO A 110 15.66 8.30 -0.59
C PRO A 110 15.49 9.68 0.07
N THR A 111 16.56 10.14 0.72
CA THR A 111 16.59 11.46 1.38
C THR A 111 17.06 12.57 0.45
N GLU A 112 17.84 12.23 -0.60
CA GLU A 112 18.31 13.20 -1.59
C GLU A 112 17.12 13.78 -2.37
N PRO A 113 16.99 15.10 -2.45
CA PRO A 113 15.80 15.74 -3.01
C PRO A 113 15.43 15.26 -4.42
N GLU A 114 16.37 15.16 -5.32
CA GLU A 114 16.12 14.74 -6.71
C GLU A 114 15.54 13.33 -6.76
N LYS A 115 16.18 12.39 -6.06
CA LYS A 115 15.74 10.99 -6.00
C LYS A 115 14.39 10.86 -5.27
N LYS A 116 14.20 11.63 -4.19
CA LYS A 116 12.95 11.66 -3.43
C LYS A 116 11.78 12.11 -4.32
N TYR A 117 11.96 13.19 -5.08
CA TYR A 117 10.90 13.68 -5.98
C TYR A 117 10.67 12.74 -7.17
N GLU A 118 11.66 11.99 -7.62
CA GLU A 118 11.44 10.93 -8.60
C GLU A 118 10.51 9.82 -8.05
N VAL A 119 10.67 9.42 -6.79
CA VAL A 119 9.74 8.48 -6.14
C VAL A 119 8.35 9.09 -6.00
N ILE A 120 8.26 10.33 -5.49
CA ILE A 120 6.98 11.02 -5.27
C ILE A 120 6.19 11.16 -6.57
N GLN A 121 6.83 11.53 -7.69
CA GLN A 121 6.11 11.65 -8.97
C GLN A 121 5.49 10.33 -9.44
N TRP A 122 6.17 9.19 -9.24
CA TRP A 122 5.62 7.88 -9.59
C TRP A 122 4.50 7.44 -8.64
N VAL A 123 4.60 7.79 -7.35
CA VAL A 123 3.48 7.61 -6.41
C VAL A 123 2.28 8.45 -6.86
N MET A 124 2.48 9.73 -7.19
CA MET A 124 1.40 10.62 -7.67
C MET A 124 0.84 10.15 -9.02
N PHE A 125 1.69 9.66 -9.92
CA PHE A 125 1.25 9.07 -11.19
C PHE A 125 0.33 7.86 -10.95
N GLN A 126 0.62 7.03 -9.95
CA GLN A 126 -0.26 5.93 -9.58
C GLN A 126 -1.55 6.45 -8.95
N MET A 127 -1.48 7.37 -7.97
CA MET A 127 -2.66 7.87 -7.24
C MET A 127 -3.61 8.66 -8.13
N GLY A 128 -3.09 9.48 -9.04
CA GLY A 128 -3.90 10.32 -9.95
C GLY A 128 -4.25 9.66 -11.29
N GLY A 129 -3.53 8.63 -11.70
CA GLY A 129 -3.68 8.00 -13.02
C GLY A 129 -4.03 6.52 -12.94
N ILE A 130 -3.05 5.66 -12.60
CA ILE A 130 -3.20 4.21 -12.66
C ILE A 130 -4.38 3.74 -11.80
N GLY A 131 -4.42 4.12 -10.52
CA GLY A 131 -5.46 3.68 -9.60
C GLY A 131 -6.87 4.02 -10.08
N PRO A 132 -7.17 5.29 -10.33
CA PRO A 132 -8.48 5.71 -10.83
C PRO A 132 -8.87 5.05 -12.16
N ILE A 133 -7.97 5.02 -13.14
CA ILE A 133 -8.28 4.47 -14.48
C ILE A 133 -8.47 2.96 -14.43
N PHE A 134 -7.57 2.22 -13.79
CA PHE A 134 -7.69 0.76 -13.66
C PHE A 134 -8.94 0.38 -12.85
N GLY A 135 -9.27 1.19 -11.83
CA GLY A 135 -10.51 1.06 -11.08
C GLY A 135 -11.77 1.22 -11.96
N GLN A 136 -11.78 2.18 -12.88
CA GLN A 136 -12.88 2.35 -13.84
C GLN A 136 -12.94 1.18 -14.84
N VAL A 137 -11.80 0.64 -15.28
CA VAL A 137 -11.79 -0.59 -16.10
C VAL A 137 -12.44 -1.74 -15.36
N HIS A 138 -12.06 -1.97 -14.09
CA HIS A 138 -12.69 -3.01 -13.25
C HIS A 138 -14.20 -2.77 -13.12
N HIS A 139 -14.62 -1.53 -12.88
CA HIS A 139 -16.03 -1.19 -12.74
C HIS A 139 -16.82 -1.50 -14.00
N PHE A 140 -16.44 -0.91 -15.15
CA PHE A 140 -17.22 -1.02 -16.37
C PHE A 140 -17.13 -2.38 -17.07
N LYS A 141 -16.02 -3.10 -16.89
CA LYS A 141 -15.90 -4.47 -17.45
C LYS A 141 -16.55 -5.54 -16.58
N ARG A 142 -16.50 -5.39 -15.24
CA ARG A 142 -16.84 -6.48 -14.30
C ARG A 142 -18.02 -6.18 -13.37
N ALA A 143 -18.09 -4.98 -12.78
CA ALA A 143 -19.04 -4.67 -11.71
C ALA A 143 -20.31 -3.96 -12.21
N ALA A 144 -20.22 -3.15 -13.24
CA ALA A 144 -21.37 -2.40 -13.78
C ALA A 144 -22.46 -3.34 -14.28
N LYS A 145 -23.69 -3.11 -13.82
CA LYS A 145 -24.88 -3.85 -14.28
C LYS A 145 -25.19 -3.53 -15.75
N GLU A 146 -25.03 -2.28 -16.13
CA GLU A 146 -25.21 -1.80 -17.50
C GLU A 146 -23.89 -1.82 -18.26
N LYS A 147 -23.92 -2.35 -19.49
CA LYS A 147 -22.76 -2.30 -20.39
C LYS A 147 -22.77 -0.97 -21.15
N VAL A 148 -21.72 -0.15 -20.91
CA VAL A 148 -21.52 1.16 -21.55
C VAL A 148 -20.29 1.07 -22.47
N PRO A 149 -20.46 0.71 -23.76
CA PRO A 149 -19.33 0.43 -24.66
C PRO A 149 -18.35 1.60 -24.80
N TYR A 150 -18.83 2.83 -24.81
CA TYR A 150 -17.99 4.01 -24.86
C TYR A 150 -17.08 4.12 -23.64
N ALA A 151 -17.61 3.93 -22.42
CA ALA A 151 -16.83 3.98 -21.19
C ALA A 151 -15.81 2.83 -21.13
N ILE A 152 -16.24 1.60 -21.48
CA ILE A 152 -15.37 0.43 -21.55
C ILE A 152 -14.17 0.71 -22.46
N ASN A 153 -14.42 1.17 -23.69
CA ASN A 153 -13.37 1.44 -24.67
C ASN A 153 -12.46 2.59 -24.23
N ARG A 154 -13.03 3.69 -23.73
CA ARG A 154 -12.28 4.85 -23.25
C ARG A 154 -11.30 4.48 -22.14
N TYR A 155 -11.78 3.83 -21.08
CA TYR A 155 -10.95 3.47 -19.93
C TYR A 155 -9.98 2.35 -20.27
N PHE A 156 -10.36 1.39 -21.08
CA PHE A 156 -9.46 0.33 -21.52
C PHE A 156 -8.28 0.87 -22.37
N ASN A 157 -8.56 1.78 -23.31
CA ASN A 157 -7.50 2.40 -24.11
C ASN A 157 -6.53 3.21 -23.25
N GLU A 158 -7.04 3.96 -22.27
CA GLU A 158 -6.20 4.70 -21.34
C GLU A 158 -5.40 3.74 -20.41
N CYS A 159 -6.01 2.65 -19.96
CA CYS A 159 -5.31 1.60 -19.23
C CYS A 159 -4.12 1.04 -20.02
N ARG A 160 -4.32 0.67 -21.28
CA ARG A 160 -3.24 0.21 -22.17
C ARG A 160 -2.14 1.26 -22.35
N ARG A 161 -2.52 2.52 -22.51
CA ARG A 161 -1.57 3.63 -22.61
C ARG A 161 -0.71 3.73 -21.35
N LEU A 162 -1.31 3.62 -20.14
CA LEU A 162 -0.60 3.67 -18.86
C LEU A 162 0.34 2.48 -18.69
N TYR A 163 -0.06 1.26 -19.13
CA TYR A 163 0.86 0.12 -19.20
C TYR A 163 2.04 0.39 -20.12
N GLY A 164 1.82 1.04 -21.28
CA GLY A 164 2.89 1.45 -22.19
C GLY A 164 3.87 2.44 -21.54
N VAL A 165 3.38 3.37 -20.72
CA VAL A 165 4.24 4.29 -19.94
C VAL A 165 5.10 3.54 -18.94
N LEU A 166 4.51 2.57 -18.22
CA LEU A 166 5.27 1.72 -17.27
C LEU A 166 6.30 0.87 -18.00
N ASP A 167 5.93 0.28 -19.14
CA ASP A 167 6.82 -0.60 -19.91
C ASP A 167 8.02 0.15 -20.46
N ALA A 168 7.80 1.33 -21.05
CA ALA A 168 8.88 2.20 -21.52
C ALA A 168 9.77 2.67 -20.36
N ARG A 169 9.18 2.99 -19.20
CA ARG A 169 9.96 3.37 -18.01
C ARG A 169 10.88 2.27 -17.53
N LEU A 170 10.42 1.02 -17.59
CA LEU A 170 11.12 -0.16 -17.10
C LEU A 170 12.08 -0.79 -18.13
N GLU A 171 12.23 -0.25 -19.34
CA GLU A 171 13.02 -0.82 -20.44
C GLU A 171 14.46 -1.18 -20.00
N ASN A 172 15.14 -0.28 -19.31
CA ASN A 172 16.51 -0.49 -18.82
C ASN A 172 16.61 -0.32 -17.30
N ARG A 173 15.52 -0.57 -16.55
CA ARG A 173 15.43 -0.35 -15.12
C ARG A 173 14.78 -1.54 -14.43
N ASN A 174 15.25 -1.81 -13.22
CA ASN A 174 14.63 -2.81 -12.36
C ASN A 174 13.46 -2.26 -11.56
N PHE A 175 13.40 -0.93 -11.31
CA PHE A 175 12.39 -0.29 -10.48
C PHE A 175 11.86 0.98 -11.15
N LEU A 176 10.67 1.42 -10.71
CA LEU A 176 9.98 2.58 -11.29
C LEU A 176 10.68 3.91 -11.00
N ALA A 177 11.33 4.02 -9.84
CA ALA A 177 12.07 5.20 -9.46
C ALA A 177 13.49 4.82 -9.01
N ASN A 178 14.48 5.59 -9.45
CA ASN A 178 15.89 5.38 -9.12
C ASN A 178 16.41 3.96 -9.47
N GLU A 179 17.49 3.55 -8.79
CA GLU A 179 18.13 2.23 -8.96
C GLU A 179 17.61 1.21 -7.93
N ASP A 180 16.96 1.70 -6.86
CA ASP A 180 16.53 0.89 -5.72
C ASP A 180 15.00 0.75 -5.66
N LEU A 181 14.56 -0.36 -5.04
CA LEU A 181 13.16 -0.60 -4.71
C LEU A 181 12.60 0.52 -3.83
N SER A 182 11.42 1.00 -4.17
CA SER A 182 10.82 2.15 -3.49
C SER A 182 9.32 2.01 -3.31
N ILE A 183 8.73 2.92 -2.54
CA ILE A 183 7.27 3.00 -2.38
C ILE A 183 6.53 3.24 -3.71
N ALA A 184 7.19 3.70 -4.77
CA ALA A 184 6.60 3.81 -6.10
C ALA A 184 6.23 2.43 -6.66
N ASP A 185 7.11 1.44 -6.47
CA ASP A 185 6.87 0.06 -6.89
C ASP A 185 5.74 -0.57 -6.08
N PHE A 186 5.74 -0.39 -4.76
CA PHE A 186 4.67 -0.88 -3.88
C PHE A 186 3.30 -0.25 -4.19
N CYS A 187 3.32 1.00 -4.67
CA CYS A 187 2.12 1.72 -5.05
C CYS A 187 1.48 1.15 -6.32
N VAL A 188 2.27 0.77 -7.31
CA VAL A 188 1.83 0.30 -8.63
C VAL A 188 1.53 -1.19 -8.66
N LEU A 189 2.38 -2.00 -8.03
CA LEU A 189 2.34 -3.47 -8.13
C LEU A 189 0.95 -4.10 -7.88
N PRO A 190 0.20 -3.73 -6.82
CA PRO A 190 -1.10 -4.35 -6.55
C PRO A 190 -2.16 -4.06 -7.62
N TRP A 191 -1.94 -3.05 -8.43
CA TRP A 191 -2.80 -2.74 -9.56
C TRP A 191 -2.41 -3.56 -10.80
N VAL A 192 -1.12 -3.76 -11.05
CA VAL A 192 -0.63 -4.66 -12.10
C VAL A 192 -0.98 -6.12 -11.76
N PHE A 193 -0.98 -6.51 -10.48
CA PHE A 193 -1.44 -7.84 -10.04
C PHE A 193 -2.86 -8.19 -10.53
N ARG A 194 -3.69 -7.19 -10.83
CA ARG A 194 -5.05 -7.35 -11.36
C ARG A 194 -5.13 -7.22 -12.89
N HIS A 195 -4.02 -7.43 -13.60
CA HIS A 195 -3.96 -7.30 -15.06
C HIS A 195 -5.01 -8.16 -15.79
N ASP A 196 -5.32 -9.35 -15.25
CA ASP A 196 -6.38 -10.23 -15.74
C ASP A 196 -7.77 -9.59 -15.66
N TRP A 197 -8.06 -8.85 -14.57
CA TRP A 197 -9.32 -8.11 -14.42
C TRP A 197 -9.46 -6.96 -15.41
N GLN A 198 -8.32 -6.44 -15.87
CA GLN A 198 -8.25 -5.39 -16.87
C GLN A 198 -8.25 -5.95 -18.31
N GLU A 199 -8.14 -7.29 -18.45
CA GLU A 199 -7.95 -7.98 -19.74
C GLU A 199 -6.65 -7.53 -20.43
N ILE A 200 -5.59 -7.31 -19.66
CA ILE A 200 -4.25 -6.99 -20.14
C ILE A 200 -3.39 -8.25 -20.14
N ASN A 201 -2.83 -8.57 -21.31
CA ASN A 201 -1.80 -9.60 -21.41
C ASN A 201 -0.43 -8.96 -21.13
N LEU A 202 0.24 -9.37 -20.05
CA LEU A 202 1.56 -8.84 -19.69
C LEU A 202 2.63 -9.17 -20.74
N GLN A 203 2.44 -10.17 -21.58
CA GLN A 203 3.36 -10.47 -22.69
C GLN A 203 3.44 -9.33 -23.72
N ASP A 204 2.41 -8.46 -23.81
CA ASP A 204 2.44 -7.25 -24.63
C ASP A 204 3.33 -6.15 -24.01
N PHE A 205 3.72 -6.28 -22.71
CA PHE A 205 4.46 -5.32 -21.91
C PHE A 205 5.60 -6.04 -21.16
N LYS A 206 6.63 -6.46 -21.90
CA LYS A 206 7.67 -7.38 -21.40
C LYS A 206 8.47 -6.84 -20.22
N ASN A 207 8.69 -5.53 -20.16
CA ASN A 207 9.41 -4.90 -19.06
C ASN A 207 8.55 -4.86 -17.79
N VAL A 208 7.25 -4.60 -17.92
CA VAL A 208 6.28 -4.71 -16.82
C VAL A 208 6.18 -6.16 -16.35
N GLN A 209 6.14 -7.14 -17.26
CA GLN A 209 6.11 -8.56 -16.90
C GLN A 209 7.35 -8.95 -16.07
N ARG A 210 8.55 -8.62 -16.56
CA ARG A 210 9.82 -8.88 -15.85
C ARG A 210 9.84 -8.24 -14.45
N TRP A 211 9.44 -6.97 -14.35
CA TRP A 211 9.35 -6.24 -13.09
C TRP A 211 8.33 -6.87 -12.13
N TYR A 212 7.17 -7.23 -12.63
CA TYR A 212 6.11 -7.89 -11.87
C TYR A 212 6.58 -9.24 -11.29
N GLU A 213 7.17 -10.11 -12.13
CA GLU A 213 7.67 -11.42 -11.71
C GLU A 213 8.79 -11.29 -10.68
N MET A 214 9.73 -10.36 -10.89
CA MET A 214 10.81 -10.05 -9.95
C MET A 214 10.26 -9.61 -8.58
N LEU A 215 9.30 -8.70 -8.54
CA LEU A 215 8.73 -8.23 -7.28
C LEU A 215 7.91 -9.33 -6.59
N MET A 216 7.10 -10.08 -7.33
CA MET A 216 6.30 -11.17 -6.77
C MET A 216 7.15 -12.33 -6.23
N SER A 217 8.42 -12.45 -6.62
CA SER A 217 9.35 -13.42 -6.03
C SER A 217 9.86 -13.05 -4.63
N ARG A 218 9.62 -11.82 -4.14
CA ARG A 218 10.04 -11.36 -2.81
C ARG A 218 9.11 -11.94 -1.73
N PRO A 219 9.64 -12.66 -0.72
CA PRO A 219 8.79 -13.31 0.29
C PRO A 219 7.90 -12.36 1.08
N ALA A 220 8.45 -11.21 1.54
CA ALA A 220 7.71 -10.22 2.31
C ALA A 220 6.57 -9.59 1.48
N LEU A 221 6.85 -9.25 0.23
CA LEU A 221 5.87 -8.71 -0.68
C LEU A 221 4.74 -9.71 -0.94
N SER A 222 5.08 -10.96 -1.27
CA SER A 222 4.08 -12.02 -1.48
C SER A 222 3.21 -12.23 -0.24
N LYS A 223 3.80 -12.20 0.97
CA LYS A 223 3.06 -12.27 2.23
C LYS A 223 2.07 -11.10 2.35
N GLY A 224 2.53 -9.86 2.08
CA GLY A 224 1.69 -8.66 2.12
C GLY A 224 0.51 -8.70 1.14
N MET A 225 0.68 -9.35 -0.02
CA MET A 225 -0.37 -9.52 -1.02
C MET A 225 -1.53 -10.43 -0.57
N GLU A 226 -1.34 -11.27 0.45
CA GLU A 226 -2.34 -12.21 0.95
C GLU A 226 -3.18 -11.67 2.12
N ILE A 227 -2.76 -10.55 2.73
CA ILE A 227 -3.39 -9.98 3.91
C ILE A 227 -4.56 -9.03 3.52
N PRO A 228 -5.69 -9.10 4.31
CA PRO A 228 -6.03 -10.05 5.37
C PRO A 228 -6.28 -11.45 4.82
N LYS A 229 -6.14 -12.46 5.67
CA LYS A 229 -6.39 -13.87 5.29
C LYS A 229 -7.86 -14.20 5.20
#